data_c0adb3299c4d0d3cc92faf15c325ee17
#
_entry.id   c0adb3299c4d0d3cc92faf15c325ee17
#
_cell.length_a   1.000
_cell.length_b   1.000
_cell.length_c   1.000
_cell.angle_alpha   90.00
_cell.angle_beta   90.00
_cell.angle_gamma   90.00
#
_symmetry.space_group_name_H-M   'P 1'
#
loop_
_entity.id
_entity.type
_entity.pdbx_description
1 polymer ?
#
loop_
_entity_poly.entity_id
_entity_poly.type
_entity_poly.pdbx_seq_one_letter_code
_entity_poly.pdbx_strand_id
1 'polypeptide(L)'
;MSDKLQKSPLAVVFNIVLAVALVLFIISAAVVFTLNFRPLYYFDVDHLNITAMSGLPREEILQNYNVLIDYNSIFGTKVLNFPTLAMSESGRIHFEEVKNVFGVFEITLIVSGILSLAGIIYRHFKKNPGYLLLSGILTVAIPAALGVLIALNWEMVFVLFHKIVFHNNYWIFDAATDPVITILPDTFFMHCALMILALVVLGSIICLLTYRHAKHKKTHTA
;
A
#
# COMPACT_ATOMS: atom_id res chain seq x y z
N MET A 1 -41.05 -9.69 -2.55
CA MET A 1 -40.72 -8.45 -1.78
C MET A 1 -39.22 -8.24 -1.64
N SER A 2 -38.40 -9.28 -1.52
CA SER A 2 -36.93 -9.20 -1.39
C SER A 2 -36.20 -8.57 -2.60
N ASP A 3 -36.58 -8.88 -3.82
CA ASP A 3 -35.90 -8.43 -5.06
C ASP A 3 -36.07 -6.93 -5.37
N LYS A 4 -37.21 -6.33 -5.01
CA LYS A 4 -37.46 -4.89 -5.15
C LYS A 4 -36.61 -4.04 -4.18
N LEU A 5 -36.38 -4.56 -2.96
CA LEU A 5 -35.53 -3.89 -1.96
C LEU A 5 -34.03 -3.91 -2.34
N GLN A 6 -33.59 -4.93 -3.08
CA GLN A 6 -32.19 -5.02 -3.57
C GLN A 6 -31.90 -4.02 -4.70
N LYS A 7 -32.91 -3.57 -5.43
CA LYS A 7 -32.81 -2.59 -6.54
C LYS A 7 -33.17 -1.15 -6.11
N SER A 8 -33.41 -0.90 -4.83
CA SER A 8 -33.69 0.44 -4.36
C SER A 8 -32.46 1.35 -4.58
N PRO A 9 -32.61 2.63 -4.98
CA PRO A 9 -31.50 3.55 -5.15
C PRO A 9 -30.58 3.61 -3.92
N LEU A 10 -31.17 3.59 -2.73
CA LEU A 10 -30.42 3.58 -1.46
C LEU A 10 -29.55 2.33 -1.29
N ALA A 11 -30.04 1.16 -1.70
CA ALA A 11 -29.27 -0.07 -1.65
C ALA A 11 -28.09 -0.08 -2.63
N VAL A 12 -28.26 0.56 -3.79
CA VAL A 12 -27.19 0.74 -4.78
C VAL A 12 -26.13 1.67 -4.23
N VAL A 13 -26.51 2.83 -3.73
CA VAL A 13 -25.57 3.80 -3.11
C VAL A 13 -24.79 3.15 -1.96
N PHE A 14 -25.47 2.43 -1.08
CA PHE A 14 -24.80 1.73 0.01
C PHE A 14 -23.78 0.69 -0.49
N ASN A 15 -24.10 -0.06 -1.55
CA ASN A 15 -23.15 -1.01 -2.15
C ASN A 15 -21.92 -0.30 -2.73
N ILE A 16 -22.11 0.85 -3.36
CA ILE A 16 -20.99 1.65 -3.91
C ILE A 16 -20.09 2.15 -2.79
N VAL A 17 -20.68 2.76 -1.76
CA VAL A 17 -19.92 3.25 -0.60
C VAL A 17 -19.13 2.14 0.08
N LEU A 18 -19.78 0.99 0.32
CA LEU A 18 -19.11 -0.17 0.91
C LEU A 18 -18.03 -0.75 0.00
N ALA A 19 -18.24 -0.77 -1.32
CA ALA A 19 -17.25 -1.21 -2.27
C ALA A 19 -16.03 -0.29 -2.27
N VAL A 20 -16.23 1.01 -2.26
CA VAL A 20 -15.13 1.99 -2.16
C VAL A 20 -14.36 1.84 -0.85
N ALA A 21 -15.07 1.70 0.27
CA ALA A 21 -14.42 1.47 1.58
C ALA A 21 -13.56 0.20 1.55
N LEU A 22 -14.05 -0.89 0.96
CA LEU A 22 -13.31 -2.15 0.87
C LEU A 22 -12.10 -2.05 -0.07
N VAL A 23 -12.21 -1.31 -1.17
CA VAL A 23 -11.07 -1.02 -2.07
C VAL A 23 -9.99 -0.23 -1.34
N LEU A 24 -10.37 0.84 -0.63
CA LEU A 24 -9.44 1.64 0.17
C LEU A 24 -8.78 0.80 1.26
N PHE A 25 -9.54 -0.07 1.92
CA PHE A 25 -9.00 -1.01 2.91
C PHE A 25 -7.95 -1.94 2.30
N ILE A 26 -8.25 -2.58 1.15
CA ILE A 26 -7.32 -3.51 0.50
C ILE A 26 -6.04 -2.81 0.07
N ILE A 27 -6.15 -1.63 -0.56
CA ILE A 27 -4.97 -0.87 -1.02
C ILE A 27 -4.13 -0.42 0.18
N SER A 28 -4.76 0.18 1.19
CA SER A 28 -4.04 0.65 2.38
C SER A 28 -3.41 -0.50 3.17
N ALA A 29 -4.09 -1.65 3.26
CA ALA A 29 -3.54 -2.86 3.88
C ALA A 29 -2.31 -3.36 3.13
N ALA A 30 -2.33 -3.38 1.80
CA ALA A 30 -1.20 -3.78 0.98
C ALA A 30 0.00 -2.84 1.17
N VAL A 31 -0.22 -1.51 1.18
CA VAL A 31 0.84 -0.51 1.40
C VAL A 31 1.44 -0.64 2.80
N VAL A 32 0.60 -0.64 3.84
CA VAL A 32 1.07 -0.72 5.24
C VAL A 32 1.75 -2.06 5.53
N PHE A 33 1.23 -3.17 4.97
CA PHE A 33 1.88 -4.46 5.08
C PHE A 33 3.28 -4.43 4.43
N THR A 34 3.39 -3.94 3.19
CA THR A 34 4.66 -3.88 2.46
C THR A 34 5.68 -3.00 3.17
N LEU A 35 5.28 -1.83 3.68
CA LEU A 35 6.14 -0.95 4.48
C LEU A 35 6.78 -1.70 5.66
N ASN A 36 5.98 -2.52 6.36
CA ASN A 36 6.42 -3.22 7.57
C ASN A 36 7.03 -4.60 7.30
N PHE A 37 6.98 -5.09 6.05
CA PHE A 37 7.49 -6.41 5.69
C PHE A 37 9.01 -6.38 5.45
N ARG A 38 9.77 -6.18 6.52
CA ARG A 38 11.24 -6.09 6.53
C ARG A 38 11.97 -7.26 5.83
N PRO A 39 11.45 -8.51 5.81
CA PRO A 39 12.11 -9.59 5.09
C PRO A 39 12.38 -9.30 3.60
N LEU A 40 11.54 -8.48 2.93
CA LEU A 40 11.79 -8.06 1.56
C LEU A 40 13.11 -7.29 1.44
N TYR A 41 13.30 -6.28 2.30
CA TYR A 41 14.53 -5.50 2.31
C TYR A 41 15.74 -6.33 2.72
N TYR A 42 15.59 -7.22 3.73
CA TYR A 42 16.68 -8.07 4.19
C TYR A 42 17.15 -9.02 3.09
N PHE A 43 16.23 -9.52 2.26
CA PHE A 43 16.56 -10.27 1.05
C PHE A 43 17.26 -9.38 0.02
N ASP A 44 16.75 -8.16 -0.21
CA ASP A 44 17.30 -7.24 -1.20
C ASP A 44 18.70 -6.72 -0.83
N VAL A 45 19.04 -6.61 0.46
CA VAL A 45 20.42 -6.27 0.87
C VAL A 45 21.43 -7.21 0.25
N ASP A 46 21.13 -8.50 0.25
CA ASP A 46 22.01 -9.53 -0.31
C ASP A 46 21.81 -9.67 -1.84
N HIS A 47 20.55 -9.67 -2.31
CA HIS A 47 20.20 -9.86 -3.72
C HIS A 47 20.69 -8.71 -4.63
N LEU A 48 20.56 -7.47 -4.18
CA LEU A 48 20.99 -6.27 -4.90
C LEU A 48 22.43 -5.87 -4.57
N ASN A 49 23.11 -6.66 -3.74
CA ASN A 49 24.50 -6.40 -3.32
C ASN A 49 24.70 -5.00 -2.70
N ILE A 50 23.76 -4.57 -1.85
CA ILE A 50 23.73 -3.23 -1.25
C ILE A 50 24.98 -2.97 -0.39
N THR A 51 25.52 -4.00 0.24
CA THR A 51 26.77 -3.90 1.02
C THR A 51 27.95 -3.44 0.18
N ALA A 52 28.10 -3.95 -1.05
CA ALA A 52 29.17 -3.51 -1.95
C ALA A 52 28.89 -2.13 -2.54
N MET A 53 27.63 -1.79 -2.80
CA MET A 53 27.25 -0.48 -3.34
C MET A 53 27.44 0.65 -2.33
N SER A 54 27.07 0.42 -1.07
CA SER A 54 27.17 1.42 0.00
C SER A 54 28.54 1.46 0.69
N GLY A 55 29.29 0.37 0.62
CA GLY A 55 30.51 0.18 1.40
C GLY A 55 30.27 -0.05 2.90
N LEU A 56 29.02 -0.24 3.33
CA LEU A 56 28.64 -0.42 4.73
C LEU A 56 28.45 -1.89 5.08
N PRO A 57 28.78 -2.28 6.32
CA PRO A 57 28.46 -3.61 6.81
C PRO A 57 26.93 -3.86 6.79
N ARG A 58 26.54 -5.10 6.50
CA ARG A 58 25.13 -5.51 6.43
C ARG A 58 24.36 -5.13 7.71
N GLU A 59 24.95 -5.32 8.86
CA GLU A 59 24.31 -5.02 10.14
C GLU A 59 24.00 -3.52 10.29
N GLU A 60 24.91 -2.67 9.90
CA GLU A 60 24.75 -1.22 9.89
C GLU A 60 23.64 -0.78 8.93
N ILE A 61 23.59 -1.36 7.73
CA ILE A 61 22.51 -1.13 6.76
C ILE A 61 21.16 -1.46 7.38
N LEU A 62 21.03 -2.63 7.99
CA LEU A 62 19.79 -3.08 8.62
C LEU A 62 19.37 -2.22 9.82
N GLN A 63 20.33 -1.74 10.62
CA GLN A 63 20.04 -0.85 11.75
C GLN A 63 19.44 0.47 11.27
N ASN A 64 20.05 1.12 10.28
CA ASN A 64 19.54 2.38 9.71
C ASN A 64 18.17 2.20 9.04
N TYR A 65 18.01 1.14 8.24
CA TYR A 65 16.72 0.82 7.62
C TYR A 65 15.62 0.58 8.66
N ASN A 66 15.89 -0.19 9.70
CA ASN A 66 14.89 -0.49 10.72
C ASN A 66 14.41 0.77 11.45
N VAL A 67 15.33 1.69 11.78
CA VAL A 67 14.96 2.99 12.38
C VAL A 67 14.08 3.81 11.44
N LEU A 68 14.38 3.81 10.13
CA LEU A 68 13.55 4.49 9.14
C LEU A 68 12.13 3.90 9.07
N ILE A 69 12.00 2.56 9.08
CA ILE A 69 10.68 1.92 9.05
C ILE A 69 9.90 2.20 10.34
N ASP A 70 10.55 2.11 11.51
CA ASP A 70 9.92 2.44 12.79
C ASP A 70 9.46 3.91 12.85
N TYR A 71 10.23 4.82 12.26
CA TYR A 71 9.86 6.22 12.15
C TYR A 71 8.60 6.43 11.29
N ASN A 72 8.45 5.71 10.18
CA ASN A 72 7.38 5.94 9.20
C ASN A 72 5.96 5.56 9.67
N SER A 73 5.81 4.92 10.85
CA SER A 73 4.49 4.69 11.44
C SER A 73 3.94 5.92 12.16
N ILE A 74 2.60 6.10 12.18
CA ILE A 74 1.93 7.12 13.03
C ILE A 74 2.19 6.90 14.52
N PHE A 75 2.51 5.67 14.91
CA PHE A 75 2.89 5.29 16.28
C PHE A 75 4.41 5.35 16.52
N GLY A 76 5.19 5.65 15.49
CA GLY A 76 6.64 5.74 15.53
C GLY A 76 7.17 7.01 16.20
N THR A 77 8.50 7.14 16.23
CA THR A 77 9.18 8.31 16.79
C THR A 77 8.80 9.59 16.04
N LYS A 78 8.82 10.73 16.73
CA LYS A 78 8.51 12.03 16.10
C LYS A 78 9.66 12.55 15.26
N VAL A 79 10.88 12.13 15.56
CA VAL A 79 12.10 12.59 14.88
C VAL A 79 12.84 11.38 14.37
N LEU A 80 13.27 11.45 13.09
CA LEU A 80 14.15 10.45 12.49
C LEU A 80 15.59 10.76 12.89
N ASN A 81 16.25 9.81 13.52
CA ASN A 81 17.67 9.87 13.84
C ASN A 81 18.31 8.56 13.38
N PHE A 82 19.04 8.61 12.27
CA PHE A 82 19.81 7.45 11.83
C PHE A 82 20.95 7.16 12.81
N PRO A 83 21.20 5.86 13.14
CA PRO A 83 22.28 5.49 14.06
C PRO A 83 23.68 5.91 13.58
N THR A 84 23.93 5.85 12.26
CA THR A 84 25.27 6.06 11.70
C THR A 84 25.29 6.96 10.46
N LEU A 85 24.14 7.17 9.80
CA LEU A 85 24.09 7.95 8.56
C LEU A 85 23.83 9.42 8.85
N ALA A 86 24.53 10.29 8.14
CA ALA A 86 24.21 11.71 8.11
C ALA A 86 22.89 11.96 7.37
N MET A 87 22.26 13.08 7.67
CA MET A 87 21.02 13.52 7.02
C MET A 87 21.03 15.04 6.89
N SER A 88 20.81 15.54 5.68
CA SER A 88 20.66 16.95 5.42
C SER A 88 19.29 17.48 5.86
N GLU A 89 19.11 18.79 5.88
CA GLU A 89 17.83 19.42 6.16
C GLU A 89 16.78 19.07 5.09
N SER A 90 17.17 19.03 3.80
CA SER A 90 16.27 18.57 2.73
C SER A 90 15.87 17.10 2.89
N GLY A 91 16.82 16.25 3.27
CA GLY A 91 16.56 14.84 3.56
C GLY A 91 15.58 14.66 4.74
N ARG A 92 15.78 15.42 5.80
CA ARG A 92 14.87 15.43 6.97
C ARG A 92 13.44 15.80 6.56
N ILE A 93 13.29 16.90 5.78
CA ILE A 93 11.96 17.33 5.31
C ILE A 93 11.33 16.26 4.42
N HIS A 94 12.09 15.67 3.50
CA HIS A 94 11.57 14.60 2.65
C HIS A 94 11.05 13.40 3.48
N PHE A 95 11.79 12.93 4.47
CA PHE A 95 11.34 11.84 5.32
C PHE A 95 10.13 12.20 6.20
N GLU A 96 9.97 13.48 6.59
CA GLU A 96 8.74 13.95 7.24
C GLU A 96 7.53 13.89 6.29
N GLU A 97 7.72 14.27 5.02
CA GLU A 97 6.68 14.14 3.99
C GLU A 97 6.33 12.67 3.73
N VAL A 98 7.33 11.79 3.62
CA VAL A 98 7.16 10.35 3.46
C VAL A 98 6.35 9.76 4.63
N LYS A 99 6.70 10.12 5.88
CA LYS A 99 5.93 9.71 7.06
C LYS A 99 4.47 10.15 6.99
N ASN A 100 4.21 11.38 6.54
CA ASN A 100 2.85 11.88 6.38
C ASN A 100 2.06 11.06 5.34
N VAL A 101 2.70 10.68 4.22
CA VAL A 101 2.08 9.82 3.20
C VAL A 101 1.71 8.46 3.80
N PHE A 102 2.62 7.80 4.50
CA PHE A 102 2.31 6.51 5.15
C PHE A 102 1.27 6.66 6.27
N GLY A 103 1.29 7.76 7.00
CA GLY A 103 0.27 8.09 8.00
C GLY A 103 -1.14 8.19 7.40
N VAL A 104 -1.28 8.76 6.21
CA VAL A 104 -2.57 8.77 5.48
C VAL A 104 -3.02 7.35 5.16
N PHE A 105 -2.12 6.46 4.73
CA PHE A 105 -2.47 5.05 4.48
C PHE A 105 -2.85 4.30 5.77
N GLU A 106 -2.14 4.51 6.88
CA GLU A 106 -2.46 3.88 8.17
C GLU A 106 -3.84 4.33 8.70
N ILE A 107 -4.13 5.64 8.64
CA ILE A 107 -5.45 6.18 9.04
C ILE A 107 -6.54 5.65 8.10
N THR A 108 -6.30 5.64 6.79
CA THR A 108 -7.24 5.10 5.79
C THR A 108 -7.51 3.63 6.04
N LEU A 109 -6.48 2.84 6.37
CA LEU A 109 -6.62 1.42 6.73
C LEU A 109 -7.58 1.22 7.91
N ILE A 110 -7.38 2.00 8.99
CA ILE A 110 -8.21 1.90 10.19
C ILE A 110 -9.66 2.29 9.89
N VAL A 111 -9.87 3.46 9.29
CA VAL A 111 -11.21 4.00 9.01
C VAL A 111 -11.97 3.12 8.02
N SER A 112 -11.34 2.78 6.89
CA SER A 112 -11.96 1.94 5.87
C SER A 112 -12.18 0.50 6.36
N GLY A 113 -11.30 -0.01 7.23
CA GLY A 113 -11.46 -1.31 7.89
C GLY A 113 -12.70 -1.37 8.77
N ILE A 114 -12.90 -0.36 9.63
CA ILE A 114 -14.10 -0.25 10.49
C ILE A 114 -15.37 -0.15 9.63
N LEU A 115 -15.37 0.71 8.61
CA LEU A 115 -16.52 0.89 7.71
C LEU A 115 -16.81 -0.38 6.90
N SER A 116 -15.78 -1.06 6.42
CA SER A 116 -15.92 -2.31 5.68
C SER A 116 -16.48 -3.41 6.57
N LEU A 117 -15.96 -3.58 7.78
CA LEU A 117 -16.46 -4.59 8.72
C LEU A 117 -17.94 -4.36 9.07
N ALA A 118 -18.32 -3.15 9.43
CA ALA A 118 -19.70 -2.79 9.75
C ALA A 118 -20.62 -3.02 8.53
N GLY A 119 -20.20 -2.58 7.35
CA GLY A 119 -20.94 -2.75 6.11
C GLY A 119 -21.08 -4.21 5.69
N ILE A 120 -20.02 -5.03 5.83
CA ILE A 120 -20.04 -6.47 5.54
C ILE A 120 -21.05 -7.18 6.47
N ILE A 121 -20.99 -6.91 7.77
CA ILE A 121 -21.95 -7.48 8.75
C ILE A 121 -23.38 -7.11 8.36
N TYR A 122 -23.66 -5.84 8.09
CA TYR A 122 -24.99 -5.38 7.67
C TYR A 122 -25.46 -6.09 6.39
N ARG A 123 -24.59 -6.21 5.36
CA ARG A 123 -24.93 -6.87 4.08
C ARG A 123 -25.05 -8.37 4.18
N HIS A 124 -24.35 -8.99 5.12
CA HIS A 124 -24.53 -10.42 5.42
C HIS A 124 -25.96 -10.71 5.85
N PHE A 125 -26.50 -9.94 6.80
CA PHE A 125 -27.89 -10.08 7.24
C PHE A 125 -28.90 -9.79 6.12
N LYS A 126 -28.59 -8.92 5.18
CA LYS A 126 -29.44 -8.61 4.02
C LYS A 126 -29.25 -9.57 2.84
N LYS A 127 -28.38 -10.58 2.94
CA LYS A 127 -28.04 -11.56 1.89
C LYS A 127 -27.73 -10.90 0.53
N ASN A 128 -27.01 -9.75 0.54
CA ASN A 128 -26.67 -8.98 -0.67
C ASN A 128 -25.15 -8.86 -0.84
N PRO A 129 -24.50 -9.73 -1.63
CA PRO A 129 -23.06 -9.72 -1.87
C PRO A 129 -22.60 -8.81 -3.01
N GLY A 130 -23.48 -7.96 -3.59
CA GLY A 130 -23.17 -7.18 -4.79
C GLY A 130 -21.97 -6.24 -4.64
N TYR A 131 -21.71 -5.73 -3.44
CA TYR A 131 -20.53 -4.91 -3.16
C TYR A 131 -19.22 -5.66 -3.40
N LEU A 132 -19.16 -6.98 -3.17
CA LEU A 132 -17.93 -7.78 -3.39
C LEU A 132 -17.53 -7.84 -4.87
N LEU A 133 -18.53 -7.96 -5.77
CA LEU A 133 -18.25 -7.93 -7.21
C LEU A 133 -17.66 -6.57 -7.62
N LEU A 134 -18.31 -5.49 -7.17
CA LEU A 134 -17.87 -4.14 -7.48
C LEU A 134 -16.46 -3.86 -6.91
N SER A 135 -16.22 -4.26 -5.65
CA SER A 135 -14.89 -4.14 -5.04
C SER A 135 -13.85 -4.90 -5.82
N GLY A 136 -14.10 -6.17 -6.15
CA GLY A 136 -13.15 -6.98 -6.91
C GLY A 136 -12.78 -6.37 -8.26
N ILE A 137 -13.75 -5.83 -9.00
CA ILE A 137 -13.49 -5.18 -10.29
C ILE A 137 -12.70 -3.89 -10.11
N LEU A 138 -13.11 -3.01 -9.19
CA LEU A 138 -12.44 -1.73 -8.96
C LEU A 138 -11.01 -1.91 -8.45
N THR A 139 -10.80 -2.91 -7.59
CA THR A 139 -9.48 -3.18 -7.01
C THR A 139 -8.47 -3.62 -8.07
N VAL A 140 -8.88 -4.32 -9.14
CA VAL A 140 -7.95 -4.80 -10.19
C VAL A 140 -7.62 -3.75 -11.25
N ALA A 141 -8.48 -2.76 -11.45
CA ALA A 141 -8.31 -1.78 -12.52
C ALA A 141 -7.03 -0.93 -12.36
N ILE A 142 -6.76 -0.44 -11.15
CA ILE A 142 -5.57 0.38 -10.85
C ILE A 142 -4.28 -0.44 -10.96
N PRO A 143 -4.15 -1.62 -10.31
CA PRO A 143 -2.96 -2.45 -10.45
C PRO A 143 -2.65 -2.85 -11.89
N ALA A 144 -3.66 -3.14 -12.71
CA ALA A 144 -3.45 -3.51 -14.10
C ALA A 144 -2.80 -2.36 -14.89
N ALA A 145 -3.30 -1.13 -14.71
CA ALA A 145 -2.72 0.04 -15.38
C ALA A 145 -1.30 0.35 -14.88
N LEU A 146 -1.10 0.36 -13.55
CA LEU A 146 0.22 0.62 -12.96
C LEU A 146 1.23 -0.47 -13.28
N GLY A 147 0.84 -1.74 -13.29
CA GLY A 147 1.72 -2.86 -13.65
C GLY A 147 2.25 -2.74 -15.07
N VAL A 148 1.43 -2.31 -16.02
CA VAL A 148 1.88 -2.02 -17.39
C VAL A 148 2.90 -0.88 -17.42
N LEU A 149 2.63 0.21 -16.72
CA LEU A 149 3.55 1.36 -16.68
C LEU A 149 4.90 0.99 -16.05
N ILE A 150 4.90 0.24 -14.94
CA ILE A 150 6.11 -0.25 -14.27
C ILE A 150 6.92 -1.16 -15.21
N ALA A 151 6.23 -2.08 -15.92
CA ALA A 151 6.89 -2.98 -16.85
C ALA A 151 7.50 -2.26 -18.07
N LEU A 152 6.92 -1.12 -18.48
CA LEU A 152 7.42 -0.32 -19.60
C LEU A 152 8.63 0.53 -19.19
N ASN A 153 8.58 1.20 -18.05
CA ASN A 153 9.66 2.07 -17.58
C ASN A 153 9.51 2.39 -16.09
N TRP A 154 10.22 1.65 -15.25
CA TRP A 154 10.22 1.85 -13.81
C TRP A 154 10.75 3.23 -13.39
N GLU A 155 11.87 3.67 -13.97
CA GLU A 155 12.48 4.97 -13.63
C GLU A 155 11.50 6.13 -13.86
N MET A 156 10.80 6.12 -14.99
CA MET A 156 9.76 7.11 -15.27
C MET A 156 8.65 7.08 -14.23
N VAL A 157 8.20 5.90 -13.82
CA VAL A 157 7.13 5.75 -12.82
C VAL A 157 7.61 6.25 -11.45
N PHE A 158 8.84 5.93 -11.06
CA PHE A 158 9.44 6.38 -9.81
C PHE A 158 9.53 7.91 -9.74
N VAL A 159 10.07 8.55 -10.79
CA VAL A 159 10.18 10.02 -10.88
C VAL A 159 8.79 10.68 -10.92
N LEU A 160 7.86 10.13 -11.68
CA LEU A 160 6.49 10.66 -11.78
C LEU A 160 5.76 10.59 -10.44
N PHE A 161 5.88 9.47 -9.71
CA PHE A 161 5.34 9.32 -8.36
C PHE A 161 5.85 10.43 -7.43
N HIS A 162 7.18 10.65 -7.39
CA HIS A 162 7.76 11.67 -6.54
C HIS A 162 7.26 13.08 -6.91
N LYS A 163 7.18 13.41 -8.19
CA LYS A 163 6.68 14.71 -8.65
C LYS A 163 5.19 14.95 -8.35
N ILE A 164 4.38 13.90 -8.33
CA ILE A 164 2.95 14.01 -8.00
C ILE A 164 2.75 14.14 -6.49
N VAL A 165 3.48 13.36 -5.71
CA VAL A 165 3.29 13.28 -4.26
C VAL A 165 4.01 14.41 -3.53
N PHE A 166 5.23 14.74 -3.97
CA PHE A 166 6.07 15.76 -3.35
C PHE A 166 6.19 16.98 -4.26
N HIS A 167 5.88 18.16 -3.76
CA HIS A 167 5.87 19.41 -4.54
C HIS A 167 7.22 20.16 -4.46
N ASN A 168 8.31 19.41 -4.27
CA ASN A 168 9.70 19.90 -4.16
C ASN A 168 10.66 18.88 -4.77
N ASN A 169 11.97 19.13 -4.65
CA ASN A 169 13.04 18.25 -5.14
C ASN A 169 13.87 17.63 -4.00
N TYR A 170 13.37 17.60 -2.76
CA TYR A 170 14.10 17.11 -1.59
C TYR A 170 14.28 15.58 -1.58
N TRP A 171 13.52 14.86 -2.43
CA TRP A 171 13.69 13.43 -2.69
C TRP A 171 14.90 13.08 -3.58
N ILE A 172 15.54 14.09 -4.20
CA ILE A 172 16.76 13.90 -5.00
C ILE A 172 17.94 14.04 -4.04
N PHE A 173 18.37 12.93 -3.48
CA PHE A 173 19.44 12.89 -2.50
C PHE A 173 20.82 12.99 -3.15
N ASP A 174 21.73 13.70 -2.46
CA ASP A 174 23.17 13.66 -2.69
C ASP A 174 23.80 12.68 -1.68
N ALA A 175 24.47 11.64 -2.15
CA ALA A 175 25.09 10.64 -1.29
C ALA A 175 26.16 11.22 -0.32
N ALA A 176 26.71 12.39 -0.61
CA ALA A 176 27.66 13.07 0.27
C ALA A 176 27.00 13.67 1.52
N THR A 177 25.74 14.11 1.41
CA THR A 177 24.98 14.71 2.53
C THR A 177 23.92 13.77 3.11
N ASP A 178 23.40 12.87 2.27
CA ASP A 178 22.32 11.93 2.58
C ASP A 178 22.69 10.52 2.12
N PRO A 179 23.69 9.88 2.77
CA PRO A 179 24.17 8.54 2.37
C PRO A 179 23.12 7.44 2.44
N VAL A 180 21.96 7.69 3.04
CA VAL A 180 20.80 6.78 3.03
C VAL A 180 20.40 6.33 1.62
N ILE A 181 20.66 7.16 0.59
CA ILE A 181 20.36 6.78 -0.81
C ILE A 181 21.21 5.60 -1.29
N THR A 182 22.39 5.38 -0.69
CA THR A 182 23.25 4.25 -1.04
C THR A 182 22.74 2.91 -0.51
N ILE A 183 21.87 2.94 0.51
CA ILE A 183 21.25 1.75 1.08
C ILE A 183 19.79 1.56 0.64
N LEU A 184 19.22 2.52 -0.10
CA LEU A 184 17.83 2.47 -0.59
C LEU A 184 17.81 2.61 -2.13
N PRO A 185 18.29 1.60 -2.88
CA PRO A 185 18.28 1.64 -4.34
C PRO A 185 16.84 1.66 -4.88
N ASP A 186 16.65 2.30 -6.04
CA ASP A 186 15.35 2.39 -6.72
C ASP A 186 14.73 1.02 -7.02
N THR A 187 15.54 0.01 -7.30
CA THR A 187 15.12 -1.37 -7.51
C THR A 187 14.40 -1.96 -6.28
N PHE A 188 14.84 -1.63 -5.06
CA PHE A 188 14.11 -2.03 -3.86
C PHE A 188 12.69 -1.45 -3.84
N PHE A 189 12.51 -0.18 -4.20
CA PHE A 189 11.19 0.43 -4.29
C PHE A 189 10.33 -0.19 -5.41
N MET A 190 10.95 -0.65 -6.51
CA MET A 190 10.26 -1.45 -7.53
C MET A 190 9.73 -2.75 -6.94
N HIS A 191 10.52 -3.49 -6.15
CA HIS A 191 10.08 -4.71 -5.49
C HIS A 191 8.94 -4.43 -4.50
N CYS A 192 9.00 -3.31 -3.75
CA CYS A 192 7.88 -2.87 -2.91
C CYS A 192 6.61 -2.60 -3.74
N ALA A 193 6.72 -1.89 -4.87
CA ALA A 193 5.58 -1.62 -5.75
C ALA A 193 4.97 -2.90 -6.31
N LEU A 194 5.79 -3.85 -6.77
CA LEU A 194 5.33 -5.15 -7.26
C LEU A 194 4.64 -5.96 -6.17
N MET A 195 5.16 -5.93 -4.93
CA MET A 195 4.54 -6.59 -3.78
C MET A 195 3.18 -5.99 -3.46
N ILE A 196 3.05 -4.65 -3.46
CA ILE A 196 1.77 -3.97 -3.27
C ILE A 196 0.77 -4.40 -4.35
N LEU A 197 1.17 -4.39 -5.63
CA LEU A 197 0.32 -4.81 -6.73
C LEU A 197 -0.15 -6.26 -6.57
N ALA A 198 0.74 -7.17 -6.21
CA ALA A 198 0.41 -8.58 -5.98
C ALA A 198 -0.61 -8.75 -4.84
N LEU A 199 -0.44 -8.04 -3.72
CA LEU A 199 -1.37 -8.08 -2.59
C LEU A 199 -2.73 -7.51 -2.94
N VAL A 200 -2.78 -6.42 -3.72
CA VAL A 200 -4.04 -5.81 -4.18
C VAL A 200 -4.77 -6.74 -5.15
N VAL A 201 -4.06 -7.41 -6.08
CA VAL A 201 -4.64 -8.43 -6.96
C VAL A 201 -5.18 -9.61 -6.14
N LEU A 202 -4.45 -10.06 -5.12
CA LEU A 202 -4.91 -11.12 -4.21
C LEU A 202 -6.21 -10.70 -3.50
N GLY A 203 -6.29 -9.47 -3.00
CA GLY A 203 -7.51 -8.91 -2.39
C GLY A 203 -8.70 -8.90 -3.36
N SER A 204 -8.47 -8.52 -4.63
CA SER A 204 -9.48 -8.60 -5.68
C SER A 204 -9.98 -10.03 -5.89
N ILE A 205 -9.06 -10.99 -6.01
CA ILE A 205 -9.39 -12.41 -6.20
C ILE A 205 -10.25 -12.91 -5.02
N ILE A 206 -9.89 -12.58 -3.78
CA ILE A 206 -10.66 -12.95 -2.59
C ILE A 206 -12.08 -12.39 -2.67
N CYS A 207 -12.25 -11.10 -3.04
CA CYS A 207 -13.57 -10.49 -3.22
C CYS A 207 -14.42 -11.24 -4.26
N LEU A 208 -13.84 -11.53 -5.43
CA LEU A 208 -14.54 -12.20 -6.52
C LEU A 208 -14.93 -13.65 -6.19
N LEU A 209 -14.04 -14.41 -5.55
CA LEU A 209 -14.32 -15.78 -5.10
C LEU A 209 -15.40 -15.78 -4.02
N THR A 210 -15.32 -14.89 -3.05
CA THR A 210 -16.34 -14.74 -2.00
C THR A 210 -17.70 -14.36 -2.58
N TYR A 211 -17.73 -13.45 -3.56
CA TYR A 211 -18.95 -13.12 -4.30
C TYR A 211 -19.58 -14.34 -4.99
N ARG A 212 -18.75 -15.10 -5.74
CA ARG A 212 -19.21 -16.32 -6.45
C ARG A 212 -19.81 -17.34 -5.46
N HIS A 213 -19.10 -17.60 -4.36
CA HIS A 213 -19.57 -18.53 -3.33
C HIS A 213 -20.90 -18.07 -2.71
N ALA A 214 -21.01 -16.80 -2.33
CA ALA A 214 -22.23 -16.24 -1.74
C ALA A 214 -23.43 -16.27 -2.71
N LYS A 215 -23.19 -16.06 -4.00
CA LYS A 215 -24.22 -16.14 -5.04
C LYS A 215 -24.70 -17.58 -5.24
N HIS A 216 -23.79 -18.54 -5.31
CA HIS A 216 -24.11 -19.95 -5.50
C HIS A 216 -24.97 -20.51 -4.35
N LYS A 217 -24.61 -20.17 -3.11
CA LYS A 217 -25.37 -20.57 -1.92
C LYS A 217 -26.83 -20.03 -1.93
N LYS A 218 -27.02 -18.83 -2.50
CA LYS A 218 -28.37 -18.22 -2.62
C LYS A 218 -29.25 -18.96 -3.63
N THR A 219 -28.70 -19.54 -4.70
CA THR A 219 -29.48 -20.29 -5.72
C THR A 219 -29.91 -21.68 -5.26
N HIS A 220 -29.21 -22.28 -4.30
CA HIS A 220 -29.57 -23.61 -3.76
C HIS A 220 -30.50 -23.55 -2.55
N THR A 221 -30.76 -22.39 -1.98
CA THR A 221 -31.66 -22.21 -0.82
C THR A 221 -32.98 -21.49 -1.16
N ALA A 222 -33.20 -21.18 -2.43
CA ALA A 222 -34.44 -20.60 -2.99
C ALA A 222 -35.20 -21.65 -3.79
#